data_35dbb4bb1dc5e78df76ba384e663acd2
#
_entry.id   35dbb4bb1dc5e78df76ba384e663acd2
#
_cell.length_a   1.000
_cell.length_b   1.000
_cell.length_c   1.000
_cell.angle_alpha   90.00
_cell.angle_beta   90.00
_cell.angle_gamma   90.00
#
_symmetry.space_group_name_H-M   'P 1'
#
loop_
_entity.id
_entity.type
_entity.pdbx_description
1 polymer ?
#
loop_
_entity_poly.entity_id
_entity_poly.type
_entity_poly.pdbx_seq_one_letter_code
_entity_poly.pdbx_strand_id
1 'polypeptide(L)'
;IVQSLASVGPVYAADDGVSIADTFTDSSFRSYVSSNFDTDSNGYLSDAEISNVTSIDVSKCSPAISSLNGVELFTNLSKLDCNEQSIRNLDIENLENLEYIDVSSNRIDSLTLPVSAEKLTYLDISGNKITSLTSLADYNNLVLLNANSTNLSSIDVSNMKGLKVLGVSGTTISTLDLGSNMELTTLYCDSMRSLPVLDVSGHEKLKNLYCAGAKSDSGVVVRSSITKLDVSGDIVLGSLDCSNSYVAELNIDNTPALTTLDCSNTRLTSIDVSKNTSLSYLDVSSNVLGAVDFTANTALRELYVKDTGINKLDVSTLTNLVNLDASSNSLAELDI
;
A
#
# COMPACT_ATOMS: atom_id res chain seq x y z
N ILE A 1 67.02 44.32 -20.72
CA ILE A 1 66.65 43.34 -19.72
C ILE A 1 65.12 43.35 -19.70
N VAL A 2 64.50 42.34 -20.35
CA VAL A 2 63.07 42.11 -20.29
C VAL A 2 62.87 41.03 -19.28
N GLN A 3 62.32 41.38 -18.13
CA GLN A 3 61.86 40.35 -17.15
C GLN A 3 60.54 39.79 -17.64
N SER A 4 60.53 38.51 -17.91
CA SER A 4 59.33 37.74 -18.15
C SER A 4 58.57 37.62 -16.82
N LEU A 5 57.40 38.22 -16.73
CA LEU A 5 56.41 37.92 -15.70
C LEU A 5 55.86 36.54 -16.00
N ALA A 6 56.27 35.57 -15.21
CA ALA A 6 55.60 34.30 -15.16
C ALA A 6 54.16 34.53 -14.65
N SER A 7 53.18 34.25 -15.47
CA SER A 7 51.79 34.16 -15.03
C SER A 7 51.66 33.02 -14.03
N VAL A 8 51.53 33.38 -12.76
CA VAL A 8 51.08 32.43 -11.74
C VAL A 8 49.60 32.17 -12.11
N GLY A 9 49.35 31.04 -12.71
CA GLY A 9 48.00 30.54 -12.84
C GLY A 9 47.35 30.45 -11.45
N PRO A 10 46.04 30.56 -11.37
CA PRO A 10 45.35 30.43 -10.09
C PRO A 10 45.78 29.12 -9.42
N VAL A 11 46.38 29.25 -8.24
CA VAL A 11 46.56 28.12 -7.33
C VAL A 11 45.14 27.81 -6.83
N TYR A 12 44.49 26.86 -7.48
CA TYR A 12 43.33 26.24 -6.89
C TYR A 12 43.82 25.56 -5.60
N ALA A 13 43.37 26.06 -4.45
CA ALA A 13 43.43 25.31 -3.21
C ALA A 13 42.79 23.96 -3.49
N ALA A 14 43.42 22.89 -3.05
CA ALA A 14 42.78 21.58 -3.10
C ALA A 14 41.40 21.75 -2.46
N ASP A 15 40.35 21.52 -3.22
CA ASP A 15 38.99 21.61 -2.71
C ASP A 15 38.87 20.52 -1.65
N ASP A 16 38.62 20.91 -0.40
CA ASP A 16 38.45 19.97 0.71
C ASP A 16 37.09 19.24 0.63
N GLY A 17 36.44 19.24 -0.54
CA GLY A 17 35.16 18.64 -0.79
C GLY A 17 35.17 17.11 -0.88
N VAL A 18 34.00 16.51 -0.95
CA VAL A 18 33.82 15.04 -1.08
C VAL A 18 33.99 14.62 -2.53
N SER A 19 34.95 13.73 -2.82
CA SER A 19 35.18 13.18 -4.18
C SER A 19 33.96 12.42 -4.67
N ILE A 20 33.36 12.86 -5.76
CA ILE A 20 32.20 12.18 -6.38
C ILE A 20 32.60 10.79 -6.89
N ALA A 21 33.78 10.65 -7.49
CA ALA A 21 34.26 9.41 -8.07
C ALA A 21 34.50 8.31 -7.03
N ASP A 22 34.99 8.68 -5.85
CA ASP A 22 35.35 7.73 -4.79
C ASP A 22 34.16 7.37 -3.89
N THR A 23 33.22 8.30 -3.72
CA THR A 23 32.09 8.16 -2.78
C THR A 23 30.91 7.43 -3.42
N PHE A 24 30.50 7.83 -4.63
CA PHE A 24 29.33 7.27 -5.29
C PHE A 24 29.74 6.08 -6.19
N THR A 25 29.63 4.88 -5.65
CA THR A 25 30.15 3.67 -6.29
C THR A 25 29.32 3.21 -7.50
N ASP A 26 27.99 3.42 -7.48
CA ASP A 26 27.11 3.13 -8.63
C ASP A 26 27.30 4.21 -9.71
N SER A 27 27.56 3.78 -10.94
CA SER A 27 27.90 4.69 -12.05
C SER A 27 26.71 5.59 -12.46
N SER A 28 25.50 5.07 -12.39
CA SER A 28 24.28 5.82 -12.73
C SER A 28 23.96 6.85 -11.65
N PHE A 29 24.07 6.46 -10.37
CA PHE A 29 23.89 7.40 -9.26
C PHE A 29 24.99 8.47 -9.23
N ARG A 30 26.25 8.07 -9.46
CA ARG A 30 27.37 9.02 -9.59
C ARG A 30 27.14 10.05 -10.68
N SER A 31 26.67 9.59 -11.87
CA SER A 31 26.34 10.50 -12.96
C SER A 31 25.21 11.44 -12.63
N TYR A 32 24.19 10.95 -11.93
CA TYR A 32 23.09 11.78 -11.43
C TYR A 32 23.59 12.86 -10.47
N VAL A 33 24.41 12.48 -9.48
CA VAL A 33 24.99 13.40 -8.49
C VAL A 33 25.85 14.46 -9.19
N SER A 34 26.77 14.04 -10.06
CA SER A 34 27.64 14.99 -10.80
C SER A 34 26.84 15.96 -11.66
N SER A 35 25.77 15.50 -12.30
CA SER A 35 24.99 16.35 -13.21
C SER A 35 24.04 17.32 -12.50
N ASN A 36 23.64 17.01 -11.25
CA ASN A 36 22.61 17.77 -10.56
C ASN A 36 23.15 18.56 -9.37
N PHE A 37 24.29 18.15 -8.77
CA PHE A 37 24.75 18.71 -7.49
C PHE A 37 26.16 19.32 -7.55
N ASP A 38 27.03 18.85 -8.45
CA ASP A 38 28.36 19.41 -8.72
C ASP A 38 28.21 20.67 -9.62
N THR A 39 27.97 21.82 -9.00
CA THR A 39 27.54 23.04 -9.71
C THR A 39 28.69 23.74 -10.44
N ASP A 40 29.92 23.53 -9.99
CA ASP A 40 31.12 24.08 -10.60
C ASP A 40 31.87 23.08 -11.49
N SER A 41 31.37 21.82 -11.53
CA SER A 41 31.90 20.73 -12.37
C SER A 41 33.37 20.39 -12.07
N ASN A 42 33.79 20.49 -10.80
CA ASN A 42 35.15 20.21 -10.37
C ASN A 42 35.38 18.75 -9.99
N GLY A 43 34.31 17.92 -9.91
CA GLY A 43 34.33 16.48 -9.55
C GLY A 43 34.29 16.23 -8.05
N TYR A 44 34.03 17.24 -7.25
CA TYR A 44 33.88 17.19 -5.80
C TYR A 44 32.57 17.86 -5.41
N LEU A 45 32.05 17.49 -4.24
CA LEU A 45 30.92 18.19 -3.62
C LEU A 45 31.43 18.98 -2.43
N SER A 46 31.29 20.31 -2.47
CA SER A 46 31.51 21.21 -1.34
C SER A 46 30.41 21.03 -0.28
N ASP A 47 30.67 21.47 0.96
CA ASP A 47 29.66 21.51 2.02
C ASP A 47 28.42 22.30 1.62
N ALA A 48 28.58 23.37 0.80
CA ALA A 48 27.46 24.14 0.30
C ALA A 48 26.61 23.37 -0.70
N GLU A 49 27.22 22.64 -1.61
CA GLU A 49 26.52 21.80 -2.58
C GLU A 49 25.77 20.66 -1.88
N ILE A 50 26.43 19.96 -0.95
CA ILE A 50 25.81 18.89 -0.13
C ILE A 50 24.60 19.46 0.64
N SER A 51 24.76 20.60 1.32
CA SER A 51 23.72 21.18 2.16
C SER A 51 22.51 21.72 1.38
N ASN A 52 22.68 22.02 0.10
CA ASN A 52 21.62 22.51 -0.78
C ASN A 52 20.75 21.37 -1.36
N VAL A 53 21.16 20.09 -1.21
CA VAL A 53 20.38 18.95 -1.72
C VAL A 53 19.22 18.66 -0.77
N THR A 54 18.02 18.95 -1.21
CA THR A 54 16.79 18.67 -0.47
C THR A 54 15.89 17.61 -1.12
N SER A 55 16.18 17.22 -2.37
CA SER A 55 15.41 16.23 -3.11
C SER A 55 16.31 15.40 -4.02
N ILE A 56 16.12 14.08 -3.98
CA ILE A 56 16.69 13.10 -4.91
C ILE A 56 15.54 12.33 -5.52
N ASP A 57 15.45 12.37 -6.86
CA ASP A 57 14.51 11.58 -7.64
C ASP A 57 15.30 10.88 -8.76
N VAL A 58 15.53 9.59 -8.56
CA VAL A 58 16.27 8.75 -9.50
C VAL A 58 15.38 7.68 -10.14
N SER A 59 14.07 7.78 -9.96
CA SER A 59 13.08 6.81 -10.45
C SER A 59 13.16 6.55 -11.96
N LYS A 60 13.65 7.52 -12.72
CA LYS A 60 13.77 7.43 -14.19
C LYS A 60 15.21 7.21 -14.68
N CYS A 61 16.14 6.94 -13.77
CA CYS A 61 17.53 6.71 -14.16
C CYS A 61 17.68 5.44 -14.98
N SER A 62 18.48 5.54 -16.04
CA SER A 62 18.81 4.40 -16.89
C SER A 62 20.31 4.50 -17.28
N PRO A 63 21.09 3.44 -17.08
CA PRO A 63 20.74 2.14 -16.49
C PRO A 63 20.22 2.26 -15.04
N ALA A 64 19.44 1.24 -14.61
CA ALA A 64 18.90 1.19 -13.26
C ALA A 64 20.00 1.20 -12.20
N ILE A 65 19.78 1.99 -11.15
CA ILE A 65 20.70 2.14 -10.02
C ILE A 65 20.62 0.89 -9.13
N SER A 66 21.77 0.39 -8.73
CA SER A 66 21.92 -0.78 -7.86
C SER A 66 22.31 -0.43 -6.42
N SER A 67 22.85 0.77 -6.20
CA SER A 67 23.28 1.28 -4.90
C SER A 67 23.18 2.79 -4.82
N LEU A 68 22.69 3.28 -3.69
CA LEU A 68 22.71 4.70 -3.33
C LEU A 68 23.80 5.05 -2.31
N ASN A 69 24.90 4.27 -2.25
CA ASN A 69 26.00 4.59 -1.37
C ASN A 69 26.46 6.05 -1.58
N GLY A 70 26.63 6.79 -0.48
CA GLY A 70 26.89 8.23 -0.50
C GLY A 70 25.65 9.10 -0.26
N VAL A 71 24.43 8.53 -0.34
CA VAL A 71 23.19 9.28 -0.08
C VAL A 71 23.12 9.83 1.34
N GLU A 72 23.77 9.17 2.29
CA GLU A 72 23.86 9.56 3.70
C GLU A 72 24.53 10.92 3.94
N LEU A 73 25.25 11.44 2.95
CA LEU A 73 25.84 12.79 2.99
C LEU A 73 24.79 13.90 2.93
N PHE A 74 23.66 13.65 2.30
CA PHE A 74 22.63 14.67 2.03
C PHE A 74 21.65 14.80 3.21
N THR A 75 22.17 15.25 4.36
CA THR A 75 21.38 15.31 5.63
C THR A 75 20.20 16.28 5.61
N ASN A 76 20.14 17.21 4.63
CA ASN A 76 19.01 18.11 4.44
C ASN A 76 17.93 17.55 3.49
N LEU A 77 18.09 16.27 3.09
CA LEU A 77 17.14 15.63 2.17
C LEU A 77 15.75 15.52 2.81
N SER A 78 14.74 16.08 2.14
CA SER A 78 13.34 15.98 2.52
C SER A 78 12.55 14.99 1.63
N LYS A 79 13.02 14.77 0.40
CA LYS A 79 12.42 13.81 -0.53
C LYS A 79 13.46 12.84 -1.09
N LEU A 80 13.18 11.53 -0.94
CA LEU A 80 13.91 10.47 -1.62
C LEU A 80 12.95 9.62 -2.43
N ASP A 81 13.15 9.62 -3.75
CA ASP A 81 12.40 8.80 -4.69
C ASP A 81 13.39 7.97 -5.53
N CYS A 82 13.44 6.68 -5.26
CA CYS A 82 14.27 5.74 -6.01
C CYS A 82 13.47 4.48 -6.40
N ASN A 83 12.17 4.67 -6.66
CA ASN A 83 11.32 3.58 -7.11
C ASN A 83 11.77 2.99 -8.45
N GLU A 84 11.36 1.76 -8.74
CA GLU A 84 11.63 1.05 -10.00
C GLU A 84 13.13 0.90 -10.34
N GLN A 85 14.00 0.85 -9.34
CA GLN A 85 15.43 0.64 -9.51
C GLN A 85 15.83 -0.83 -9.22
N SER A 86 17.10 -1.10 -8.94
CA SER A 86 17.63 -2.44 -8.66
C SER A 86 18.35 -2.53 -7.32
N ILE A 87 18.01 -1.63 -6.40
CA ILE A 87 18.65 -1.46 -5.09
C ILE A 87 18.39 -2.70 -4.22
N ARG A 88 19.44 -3.18 -3.51
CA ARG A 88 19.32 -4.31 -2.58
C ARG A 88 19.45 -3.90 -1.13
N ASN A 89 20.36 -2.97 -0.84
CA ASN A 89 20.61 -2.46 0.49
C ASN A 89 20.45 -0.96 0.46
N LEU A 90 19.76 -0.43 1.44
CA LEU A 90 19.58 1.03 1.58
C LEU A 90 19.68 1.38 3.06
N ASP A 91 20.65 2.22 3.36
CA ASP A 91 20.85 2.80 4.68
C ASP A 91 20.63 4.31 4.60
N ILE A 92 19.57 4.76 5.26
CA ILE A 92 19.17 6.17 5.34
C ILE A 92 18.97 6.59 6.80
N GLU A 93 19.61 5.90 7.75
CA GLU A 93 19.44 6.06 9.19
C GLU A 93 19.58 7.53 9.65
N ASN A 94 20.50 8.27 9.05
CA ASN A 94 20.83 9.64 9.45
C ASN A 94 20.05 10.73 8.67
N LEU A 95 19.13 10.37 7.80
CA LEU A 95 18.35 11.32 6.99
C LEU A 95 17.05 11.72 7.70
N GLU A 96 17.17 12.33 8.88
CA GLU A 96 16.06 12.68 9.77
C GLU A 96 15.11 13.78 9.23
N ASN A 97 15.50 14.46 8.15
CA ASN A 97 14.68 15.50 7.53
C ASN A 97 13.71 14.98 6.47
N LEU A 98 13.72 13.66 6.19
CA LEU A 98 12.85 13.08 5.17
C LEU A 98 11.37 13.23 5.54
N GLU A 99 10.61 13.77 4.58
CA GLU A 99 9.14 13.91 4.60
C GLU A 99 8.46 12.90 3.67
N TYR A 100 9.19 12.48 2.63
CA TYR A 100 8.74 11.57 1.59
C TYR A 100 9.82 10.55 1.26
N ILE A 101 9.47 9.25 1.33
CA ILE A 101 10.32 8.14 0.94
C ILE A 101 9.51 7.22 0.01
N ASP A 102 9.97 7.08 -1.25
CA ASP A 102 9.52 6.04 -2.16
C ASP A 102 10.71 5.20 -2.63
N VAL A 103 10.76 3.98 -2.13
CA VAL A 103 11.78 2.97 -2.48
C VAL A 103 11.12 1.73 -3.09
N SER A 104 9.88 1.89 -3.56
CA SER A 104 9.07 0.80 -4.07
C SER A 104 9.67 0.13 -5.32
N SER A 105 9.24 -1.09 -5.61
CA SER A 105 9.63 -1.83 -6.82
C SER A 105 11.14 -1.95 -7.01
N ASN A 106 11.83 -2.28 -5.93
CA ASN A 106 13.26 -2.56 -5.90
C ASN A 106 13.52 -4.05 -5.52
N ARG A 107 14.72 -4.35 -5.09
CA ARG A 107 15.13 -5.69 -4.61
C ARG A 107 15.60 -5.63 -3.16
N ILE A 108 15.15 -4.63 -2.40
CA ILE A 108 15.64 -4.33 -1.06
C ILE A 108 15.29 -5.48 -0.12
N ASP A 109 16.31 -6.08 0.47
CA ASP A 109 16.20 -7.06 1.55
C ASP A 109 16.70 -6.48 2.89
N SER A 110 17.58 -5.46 2.85
CA SER A 110 18.06 -4.72 4.00
C SER A 110 17.74 -3.23 3.85
N LEU A 111 16.86 -2.72 4.69
CA LEU A 111 16.46 -1.32 4.76
C LEU A 111 16.66 -0.79 6.18
N THR A 112 17.53 0.22 6.32
CA THR A 112 17.64 0.99 7.57
C THR A 112 16.98 2.35 7.36
N LEU A 113 15.87 2.56 8.03
CA LEU A 113 15.10 3.81 7.99
C LEU A 113 15.64 4.82 9.02
N PRO A 114 15.32 6.13 8.88
CA PRO A 114 15.73 7.15 9.84
C PRO A 114 15.36 6.79 11.28
N VAL A 115 16.27 7.00 12.24
CA VAL A 115 16.02 6.74 13.67
C VAL A 115 14.91 7.65 14.20
N SER A 116 14.91 8.91 13.76
CA SER A 116 13.85 9.87 14.05
C SER A 116 13.18 10.28 12.73
N ALA A 117 11.87 10.14 12.65
CA ALA A 117 11.09 10.42 11.45
C ALA A 117 9.89 11.32 11.72
N GLU A 118 10.09 12.34 12.57
CA GLU A 118 9.02 13.26 12.98
C GLU A 118 8.38 14.03 11.80
N LYS A 119 9.09 14.16 10.68
CA LYS A 119 8.62 14.86 9.49
C LYS A 119 7.99 13.94 8.44
N LEU A 120 8.24 12.62 8.56
CA LEU A 120 7.84 11.67 7.52
C LEU A 120 6.32 11.51 7.48
N THR A 121 5.76 11.79 6.30
CA THR A 121 4.31 11.66 6.04
C THR A 121 3.98 10.58 5.02
N TYR A 122 4.94 10.21 4.17
CA TYR A 122 4.78 9.24 3.09
C TYR A 122 5.92 8.23 3.09
N LEU A 123 5.58 6.94 3.18
CA LEU A 123 6.53 5.83 3.10
C LEU A 123 5.99 4.73 2.19
N ASP A 124 6.62 4.54 1.04
CA ASP A 124 6.36 3.42 0.14
C ASP A 124 7.59 2.50 0.04
N ILE A 125 7.44 1.30 0.57
CA ILE A 125 8.45 0.22 0.53
C ILE A 125 7.98 -0.99 -0.27
N SER A 126 6.86 -0.85 -0.97
CA SER A 126 6.18 -1.96 -1.65
C SER A 126 7.03 -2.61 -2.73
N GLY A 127 6.72 -3.87 -3.06
CA GLY A 127 7.42 -4.59 -4.12
C GLY A 127 8.90 -4.87 -3.81
N ASN A 128 9.24 -5.05 -2.54
CA ASN A 128 10.60 -5.36 -2.06
C ASN A 128 10.65 -6.72 -1.34
N LYS A 129 11.84 -7.15 -0.92
CA LYS A 129 12.07 -8.40 -0.20
C LYS A 129 12.23 -8.22 1.31
N ILE A 130 11.80 -7.08 1.84
CA ILE A 130 11.91 -6.70 3.25
C ILE A 130 11.15 -7.69 4.10
N THR A 131 11.81 -8.28 5.10
CA THR A 131 11.23 -9.29 6.01
C THR A 131 10.87 -8.72 7.37
N SER A 132 11.49 -7.61 7.75
CA SER A 132 11.26 -6.88 9.00
C SER A 132 11.60 -5.42 8.81
N LEU A 133 10.97 -4.56 9.59
CA LEU A 133 11.34 -3.15 9.73
C LEU A 133 11.92 -2.94 11.13
N THR A 134 12.85 -1.99 11.25
CA THR A 134 13.22 -1.42 12.56
C THR A 134 11.99 -0.79 13.21
N SER A 135 12.08 -0.45 14.50
CA SER A 135 10.94 0.19 15.20
C SER A 135 10.41 1.38 14.42
N LEU A 136 9.10 1.40 14.18
CA LEU A 136 8.38 2.53 13.61
C LEU A 136 7.75 3.41 14.68
N ALA A 137 8.25 3.34 15.94
CA ALA A 137 7.66 4.01 17.09
C ALA A 137 7.61 5.55 16.95
N ASP A 138 8.57 6.13 16.25
CA ASP A 138 8.69 7.58 16.07
C ASP A 138 8.02 8.11 14.78
N TYR A 139 7.33 7.24 14.03
CA TYR A 139 6.67 7.58 12.77
C TYR A 139 5.24 8.10 12.95
N ASN A 140 5.04 8.95 13.97
CA ASN A 140 3.71 9.39 14.44
C ASN A 140 2.93 10.25 13.43
N ASN A 141 3.65 10.91 12.50
CA ASN A 141 3.06 11.81 11.51
C ASN A 141 2.80 11.15 10.15
N LEU A 142 3.03 9.82 10.07
CA LEU A 142 2.84 9.11 8.82
C LEU A 142 1.35 9.09 8.44
N VAL A 143 1.08 9.50 7.19
CA VAL A 143 -0.26 9.55 6.59
C VAL A 143 -0.47 8.38 5.64
N LEU A 144 0.57 7.96 4.93
CA LEU A 144 0.55 6.81 4.03
C LEU A 144 1.72 5.88 4.32
N LEU A 145 1.39 4.60 4.54
CA LEU A 145 2.35 3.50 4.60
C LEU A 145 1.95 2.43 3.59
N ASN A 146 2.79 2.20 2.60
CA ASN A 146 2.60 1.14 1.62
C ASN A 146 3.73 0.09 1.75
N ALA A 147 3.37 -1.07 2.25
CA ALA A 147 4.25 -2.24 2.38
C ALA A 147 3.73 -3.44 1.56
N ASN A 148 2.89 -3.19 0.55
CA ASN A 148 2.34 -4.22 -0.31
C ASN A 148 3.46 -5.05 -0.97
N SER A 149 3.22 -6.34 -1.12
CA SER A 149 4.15 -7.25 -1.82
C SER A 149 5.57 -7.23 -1.23
N THR A 150 5.67 -7.10 0.10
CA THR A 150 6.89 -7.35 0.86
C THR A 150 6.81 -8.71 1.56
N ASN A 151 7.92 -9.13 2.19
CA ASN A 151 7.97 -10.38 2.96
C ASN A 151 7.77 -10.15 4.48
N LEU A 152 7.15 -9.02 4.85
CA LEU A 152 6.90 -8.71 6.26
C LEU A 152 6.01 -9.77 6.92
N SER A 153 6.40 -10.21 8.10
CA SER A 153 5.63 -11.15 8.93
C SER A 153 4.89 -10.47 10.08
N SER A 154 5.26 -9.23 10.39
CA SER A 154 4.61 -8.37 11.38
C SER A 154 4.82 -6.91 11.04
N ILE A 155 3.94 -6.06 11.51
CA ILE A 155 4.05 -4.60 11.47
C ILE A 155 3.35 -4.01 12.70
N ASP A 156 3.97 -3.00 13.30
CA ASP A 156 3.36 -2.23 14.38
C ASP A 156 3.06 -0.81 13.88
N VAL A 157 1.79 -0.49 13.78
CA VAL A 157 1.29 0.82 13.34
C VAL A 157 0.59 1.59 14.47
N SER A 158 0.68 1.11 15.72
CA SER A 158 -0.08 1.63 16.87
C SER A 158 0.18 3.11 17.19
N ASN A 159 1.37 3.62 16.86
CA ASN A 159 1.72 5.03 17.06
C ASN A 159 1.32 5.94 15.89
N MET A 160 0.94 5.38 14.74
CA MET A 160 0.58 6.13 13.52
C MET A 160 -0.88 6.57 13.55
N LYS A 161 -1.26 7.38 14.55
CA LYS A 161 -2.66 7.79 14.75
C LYS A 161 -3.24 8.62 13.62
N GLY A 162 -2.39 9.28 12.82
CA GLY A 162 -2.76 10.06 11.65
C GLY A 162 -2.83 9.26 10.34
N LEU A 163 -2.57 7.94 10.39
CA LEU A 163 -2.50 7.09 9.19
C LEU A 163 -3.85 7.02 8.48
N LYS A 164 -3.87 7.38 7.20
CA LYS A 164 -5.07 7.37 6.35
C LYS A 164 -5.08 6.24 5.35
N VAL A 165 -3.90 5.82 4.88
CA VAL A 165 -3.76 4.76 3.90
C VAL A 165 -2.73 3.75 4.40
N LEU A 166 -3.15 2.51 4.53
CA LEU A 166 -2.28 1.38 4.86
C LEU A 166 -2.36 0.32 3.76
N GLY A 167 -1.22 -0.07 3.21
CA GLY A 167 -1.07 -1.18 2.29
C GLY A 167 -0.19 -2.26 2.89
N VAL A 168 -0.75 -3.47 3.04
CA VAL A 168 -0.05 -4.68 3.51
C VAL A 168 -0.39 -5.91 2.65
N SER A 169 -0.98 -5.69 1.48
CA SER A 169 -1.40 -6.76 0.57
C SER A 169 -0.23 -7.67 0.18
N GLY A 170 -0.48 -8.96 0.12
CA GLY A 170 0.51 -9.94 -0.32
C GLY A 170 1.67 -10.18 0.66
N THR A 171 1.56 -9.70 1.89
CA THR A 171 2.53 -9.96 2.97
C THR A 171 2.24 -11.29 3.70
N THR A 172 3.10 -11.64 4.64
CA THR A 172 2.93 -12.82 5.52
C THR A 172 2.54 -12.44 6.94
N ILE A 173 2.05 -11.21 7.15
CA ILE A 173 1.59 -10.71 8.44
C ILE A 173 0.47 -11.61 8.96
N SER A 174 0.61 -12.05 10.22
CA SER A 174 -0.32 -12.98 10.85
C SER A 174 -1.28 -12.33 11.85
N THR A 175 -0.95 -11.13 12.30
CA THR A 175 -1.79 -10.30 13.17
C THR A 175 -1.68 -8.84 12.76
N LEU A 176 -2.80 -8.13 12.70
CA LEU A 176 -2.84 -6.71 12.36
C LEU A 176 -3.77 -6.01 13.36
N ASP A 177 -3.19 -5.22 14.25
CA ASP A 177 -3.94 -4.40 15.21
C ASP A 177 -4.05 -2.97 14.67
N LEU A 178 -5.27 -2.54 14.40
CA LEU A 178 -5.61 -1.24 13.85
C LEU A 178 -6.35 -0.34 14.87
N GLY A 179 -6.53 -0.81 16.11
CA GLY A 179 -7.35 -0.10 17.12
C GLY A 179 -6.92 1.34 17.43
N SER A 180 -5.70 1.74 17.07
CA SER A 180 -5.22 3.13 17.20
C SER A 180 -5.35 3.96 15.94
N ASN A 181 -5.65 3.35 14.77
CA ASN A 181 -5.58 3.99 13.45
C ASN A 181 -6.96 4.48 12.97
N MET A 182 -7.67 5.21 13.81
CA MET A 182 -9.05 5.65 13.57
C MET A 182 -9.20 6.70 12.46
N GLU A 183 -8.09 7.18 11.89
CA GLU A 183 -8.08 8.07 10.73
C GLU A 183 -8.02 7.31 9.39
N LEU A 184 -7.94 5.97 9.41
CA LEU A 184 -7.88 5.16 8.18
C LEU A 184 -9.07 5.45 7.28
N THR A 185 -8.77 5.71 6.01
CA THR A 185 -9.75 5.88 4.93
C THR A 185 -9.68 4.75 3.92
N THR A 186 -8.53 4.11 3.79
CA THR A 186 -8.30 3.02 2.85
C THR A 186 -7.35 1.98 3.44
N LEU A 187 -7.74 0.72 3.39
CA LEU A 187 -6.91 -0.42 3.78
C LEU A 187 -6.80 -1.40 2.62
N TYR A 188 -5.55 -1.67 2.20
CA TYR A 188 -5.22 -2.72 1.25
C TYR A 188 -4.59 -3.89 1.99
N CYS A 189 -5.28 -5.01 2.08
CA CYS A 189 -4.83 -6.25 2.69
C CYS A 189 -5.26 -7.49 1.86
N ASP A 190 -5.19 -7.35 0.53
CA ASP A 190 -5.47 -8.44 -0.38
C ASP A 190 -4.41 -9.54 -0.28
N SER A 191 -4.80 -10.76 -0.63
CA SER A 191 -3.88 -11.89 -0.73
C SER A 191 -3.10 -12.20 0.55
N MET A 192 -3.69 -11.88 1.71
CA MET A 192 -3.11 -12.18 3.02
C MET A 192 -3.14 -13.68 3.26
N ARG A 193 -1.96 -14.31 3.35
CA ARG A 193 -1.85 -15.77 3.46
C ARG A 193 -1.76 -16.28 4.89
N SER A 194 -1.61 -15.40 5.86
CA SER A 194 -1.36 -15.75 7.27
C SER A 194 -2.24 -14.99 8.26
N LEU A 195 -3.10 -14.07 7.80
CA LEU A 195 -3.98 -13.24 8.64
C LEU A 195 -5.38 -13.88 8.73
N PRO A 196 -5.71 -14.60 9.81
CA PRO A 196 -7.00 -15.30 9.91
C PRO A 196 -8.15 -14.38 10.34
N VAL A 197 -7.88 -13.32 11.06
CA VAL A 197 -8.87 -12.39 11.61
C VAL A 197 -8.50 -10.97 11.22
N LEU A 198 -9.46 -10.26 10.68
CA LEU A 198 -9.38 -8.82 10.43
C LEU A 198 -10.57 -8.15 11.13
N ASP A 199 -10.27 -7.25 12.06
CA ASP A 199 -11.24 -6.43 12.77
C ASP A 199 -10.92 -4.96 12.48
N VAL A 200 -11.84 -4.30 11.81
CA VAL A 200 -11.82 -2.86 11.52
C VAL A 200 -13.08 -2.20 12.05
N SER A 201 -13.81 -2.87 12.94
CA SER A 201 -15.07 -2.37 13.50
C SER A 201 -14.91 -0.97 14.12
N GLY A 202 -15.86 -0.08 13.83
CA GLY A 202 -15.85 1.29 14.34
C GLY A 202 -14.84 2.23 13.70
N HIS A 203 -14.23 1.86 12.57
CA HIS A 203 -13.40 2.78 11.79
C HIS A 203 -14.28 3.73 10.97
N GLU A 204 -14.90 4.70 11.66
CA GLU A 204 -15.92 5.60 11.09
C GLU A 204 -15.46 6.40 9.87
N LYS A 205 -14.15 6.41 9.54
CA LYS A 205 -13.58 7.09 8.36
C LYS A 205 -13.19 6.14 7.24
N LEU A 206 -13.25 4.82 7.47
CA LEU A 206 -12.86 3.82 6.47
C LEU A 206 -13.89 3.80 5.33
N LYS A 207 -13.44 4.12 4.12
CA LYS A 207 -14.26 4.19 2.92
C LYS A 207 -14.08 2.97 2.02
N ASN A 208 -12.87 2.44 1.97
CA ASN A 208 -12.49 1.35 1.08
C ASN A 208 -11.72 0.29 1.85
N LEU A 209 -12.17 -0.95 1.76
CA LEU A 209 -11.50 -2.12 2.31
C LEU A 209 -11.31 -3.16 1.22
N TYR A 210 -10.07 -3.49 0.92
CA TYR A 210 -9.67 -4.51 -0.05
C TYR A 210 -8.96 -5.64 0.70
N CYS A 211 -9.63 -6.78 0.83
CA CYS A 211 -9.10 -7.94 1.55
C CYS A 211 -9.35 -9.27 0.81
N ALA A 212 -9.50 -9.17 -0.50
CA ALA A 212 -9.76 -10.30 -1.37
C ALA A 212 -8.56 -11.24 -1.54
N GLY A 213 -8.81 -12.42 -2.07
CA GLY A 213 -7.76 -13.25 -2.65
C GLY A 213 -7.39 -12.79 -4.07
N ALA A 214 -6.21 -13.18 -4.53
CA ALA A 214 -5.79 -12.91 -5.90
C ALA A 214 -6.32 -13.97 -6.87
N LYS A 215 -6.60 -13.55 -8.10
CA LYS A 215 -6.84 -14.46 -9.22
C LYS A 215 -5.81 -14.18 -10.30
N SER A 216 -5.02 -15.19 -10.66
CA SER A 216 -4.04 -15.06 -11.73
C SER A 216 -4.72 -15.03 -13.11
N ASP A 217 -4.00 -14.54 -14.13
CA ASP A 217 -4.46 -14.56 -15.54
C ASP A 217 -4.78 -16.00 -16.03
N SER A 218 -4.13 -17.01 -15.46
CA SER A 218 -4.41 -18.42 -15.73
C SER A 218 -5.64 -18.96 -14.98
N GLY A 219 -6.33 -18.12 -14.21
CA GLY A 219 -7.51 -18.47 -13.43
C GLY A 219 -7.22 -19.18 -12.09
N VAL A 220 -5.96 -19.32 -11.70
CA VAL A 220 -5.60 -19.87 -10.38
C VAL A 220 -5.95 -18.85 -9.30
N VAL A 221 -6.78 -19.27 -8.33
CA VAL A 221 -7.19 -18.45 -7.19
C VAL A 221 -6.23 -18.69 -6.03
N VAL A 222 -5.60 -17.63 -5.54
CA VAL A 222 -4.86 -17.59 -4.28
C VAL A 222 -5.77 -16.94 -3.25
N ARG A 223 -6.35 -17.76 -2.35
CA ARG A 223 -7.30 -17.25 -1.36
C ARG A 223 -6.62 -16.43 -0.29
N SER A 224 -7.28 -15.35 0.14
CA SER A 224 -6.96 -14.68 1.40
C SER A 224 -7.29 -15.62 2.57
N SER A 225 -6.44 -15.65 3.59
CA SER A 225 -6.59 -16.53 4.76
C SER A 225 -7.63 -16.04 5.77
N ILE A 226 -8.20 -14.86 5.55
CA ILE A 226 -9.19 -14.26 6.45
C ILE A 226 -10.40 -15.20 6.54
N THR A 227 -10.74 -15.61 7.76
CA THR A 227 -11.89 -16.46 8.06
C THR A 227 -12.99 -15.70 8.76
N LYS A 228 -12.63 -14.63 9.47
CA LYS A 228 -13.55 -13.73 10.16
C LYS A 228 -13.24 -12.29 9.81
N LEU A 229 -14.27 -11.54 9.40
CA LEU A 229 -14.19 -10.14 9.05
C LEU A 229 -15.31 -9.37 9.77
N ASP A 230 -14.92 -8.38 10.57
CA ASP A 230 -15.84 -7.47 11.23
C ASP A 230 -15.61 -6.03 10.75
N VAL A 231 -16.61 -5.45 10.10
CA VAL A 231 -16.65 -4.07 9.61
C VAL A 231 -17.82 -3.31 10.23
N SER A 232 -18.39 -3.83 11.31
CA SER A 232 -19.57 -3.25 11.94
C SER A 232 -19.30 -1.85 12.46
N GLY A 233 -20.22 -0.92 12.19
CA GLY A 233 -20.08 0.47 12.62
C GLY A 233 -19.19 1.34 11.72
N ASP A 234 -18.70 0.83 10.61
CA ASP A 234 -17.95 1.61 9.61
C ASP A 234 -18.94 2.40 8.74
N ILE A 235 -19.46 3.47 9.31
CA ILE A 235 -20.65 4.20 8.81
C ILE A 235 -20.48 4.82 7.42
N VAL A 236 -19.24 5.02 6.96
CA VAL A 236 -18.93 5.59 5.63
C VAL A 236 -18.33 4.56 4.67
N LEU A 237 -18.24 3.28 5.07
CA LEU A 237 -17.71 2.23 4.22
C LEU A 237 -18.59 2.07 2.98
N GLY A 238 -18.06 2.46 1.82
CA GLY A 238 -18.78 2.44 0.56
C GLY A 238 -18.50 1.18 -0.27
N SER A 239 -17.30 0.62 -0.16
CA SER A 239 -16.87 -0.55 -0.92
C SER A 239 -16.15 -1.56 -0.05
N LEU A 240 -16.61 -2.81 -0.10
CA LEU A 240 -15.98 -3.97 0.53
C LEU A 240 -15.79 -5.08 -0.51
N ASP A 241 -14.55 -5.49 -0.70
CA ASP A 241 -14.20 -6.71 -1.45
C ASP A 241 -13.44 -7.67 -0.52
N CYS A 242 -14.10 -8.79 -0.19
CA CYS A 242 -13.51 -9.90 0.53
C CYS A 242 -13.61 -11.21 -0.27
N SER A 243 -13.79 -11.11 -1.58
CA SER A 243 -13.93 -12.25 -2.48
C SER A 243 -12.69 -13.14 -2.48
N ASN A 244 -12.85 -14.37 -2.96
CA ASN A 244 -11.75 -15.32 -3.04
C ASN A 244 -11.00 -15.48 -1.70
N SER A 245 -11.72 -15.51 -0.59
CA SER A 245 -11.16 -15.66 0.76
C SER A 245 -11.74 -16.89 1.47
N TYR A 246 -11.34 -17.09 2.71
CA TYR A 246 -11.93 -18.12 3.57
C TYR A 246 -12.94 -17.54 4.55
N VAL A 247 -13.45 -16.33 4.32
CA VAL A 247 -14.44 -15.68 5.19
C VAL A 247 -15.67 -16.60 5.35
N ALA A 248 -15.91 -17.03 6.57
CA ALA A 248 -17.06 -17.79 7.00
C ALA A 248 -17.97 -16.97 7.94
N GLU A 249 -17.41 -15.94 8.58
CA GLU A 249 -18.11 -14.99 9.43
C GLU A 249 -17.86 -13.58 8.89
N LEU A 250 -18.92 -12.92 8.42
CA LEU A 250 -18.91 -11.52 7.93
C LEU A 250 -19.93 -10.72 8.72
N ASN A 251 -19.48 -9.69 9.44
CA ASN A 251 -20.34 -8.75 10.14
C ASN A 251 -20.31 -7.38 9.44
N ILE A 252 -21.43 -7.01 8.84
CA ILE A 252 -21.68 -5.74 8.13
C ILE A 252 -22.75 -4.89 8.82
N ASP A 253 -22.98 -5.13 10.11
CA ASP A 253 -23.96 -4.34 10.87
C ASP A 253 -23.56 -2.87 10.94
N ASN A 254 -24.55 -1.97 10.79
CA ASN A 254 -24.33 -0.53 10.83
C ASN A 254 -23.30 0.01 9.80
N THR A 255 -23.33 -0.53 8.58
CA THR A 255 -22.59 0.01 7.42
C THR A 255 -23.58 0.58 6.37
N PRO A 256 -24.32 1.65 6.68
CA PRO A 256 -25.41 2.15 5.84
C PRO A 256 -24.97 2.72 4.48
N ALA A 257 -23.70 3.14 4.38
CA ALA A 257 -23.12 3.72 3.17
C ALA A 257 -22.66 2.66 2.17
N LEU A 258 -22.73 1.36 2.50
CA LEU A 258 -22.20 0.29 1.66
C LEU A 258 -22.98 0.19 0.35
N THR A 259 -22.31 0.53 -0.75
CA THR A 259 -22.88 0.51 -2.11
C THR A 259 -22.39 -0.66 -2.93
N THR A 260 -21.19 -1.19 -2.59
CA THR A 260 -20.55 -2.29 -3.32
C THR A 260 -20.08 -3.34 -2.33
N LEU A 261 -20.56 -4.56 -2.48
CA LEU A 261 -20.15 -5.71 -1.71
C LEU A 261 -19.82 -6.88 -2.63
N ASP A 262 -18.57 -7.30 -2.66
CA ASP A 262 -18.15 -8.57 -3.24
C ASP A 262 -17.64 -9.50 -2.14
N CYS A 263 -18.43 -10.54 -1.86
CA CYS A 263 -18.06 -11.64 -0.99
C CYS A 263 -18.18 -12.99 -1.72
N SER A 264 -17.96 -12.98 -3.04
CA SER A 264 -18.01 -14.17 -3.86
C SER A 264 -16.87 -15.13 -3.55
N ASN A 265 -17.11 -16.43 -3.77
CA ASN A 265 -16.11 -17.46 -3.58
C ASN A 265 -15.46 -17.44 -2.18
N THR A 266 -16.30 -17.27 -1.15
CA THR A 266 -15.93 -17.33 0.26
C THR A 266 -16.43 -18.64 0.90
N ARG A 267 -16.69 -18.66 2.19
CA ARG A 267 -17.27 -19.79 2.93
C ARG A 267 -18.53 -19.40 3.69
N LEU A 268 -19.20 -18.35 3.24
CA LEU A 268 -20.45 -17.91 3.87
C LEU A 268 -21.54 -18.97 3.71
N THR A 269 -22.25 -19.22 4.81
CA THR A 269 -23.44 -20.07 4.83
C THR A 269 -24.73 -19.27 5.00
N SER A 270 -24.62 -18.00 5.32
CA SER A 270 -25.70 -17.03 5.37
C SER A 270 -25.14 -15.62 5.25
N ILE A 271 -25.97 -14.68 4.82
CA ILE A 271 -25.69 -13.26 4.84
C ILE A 271 -26.98 -12.48 5.08
N ASP A 272 -26.94 -11.47 5.94
CA ASP A 272 -28.04 -10.52 6.13
C ASP A 272 -27.63 -9.15 5.58
N VAL A 273 -28.25 -8.75 4.49
CA VAL A 273 -28.04 -7.46 3.82
C VAL A 273 -29.23 -6.49 4.01
N SER A 274 -30.20 -6.85 4.86
CA SER A 274 -31.45 -6.10 5.02
C SER A 274 -31.25 -4.66 5.47
N LYS A 275 -30.15 -4.36 6.17
CA LYS A 275 -29.80 -3.01 6.64
C LYS A 275 -28.92 -2.22 5.66
N ASN A 276 -28.36 -2.89 4.65
CA ASN A 276 -27.46 -2.26 3.67
C ASN A 276 -28.26 -1.81 2.44
N THR A 277 -29.25 -0.96 2.67
CA THR A 277 -30.24 -0.54 1.65
C THR A 277 -29.65 0.32 0.53
N SER A 278 -28.40 0.80 0.69
CA SER A 278 -27.67 1.56 -0.35
C SER A 278 -26.94 0.66 -1.35
N LEU A 279 -26.94 -0.67 -1.17
CA LEU A 279 -26.25 -1.59 -2.07
C LEU A 279 -26.78 -1.43 -3.50
N SER A 280 -25.87 -1.15 -4.42
CA SER A 280 -26.11 -1.09 -5.86
C SER A 280 -25.45 -2.26 -6.61
N TYR A 281 -24.38 -2.82 -6.05
CA TYR A 281 -23.69 -4.02 -6.53
C TYR A 281 -23.56 -5.02 -5.38
N LEU A 282 -23.97 -6.26 -5.63
CA LEU A 282 -23.81 -7.36 -4.69
C LEU A 282 -23.40 -8.63 -5.44
N ASP A 283 -22.24 -9.18 -5.10
CA ASP A 283 -21.83 -10.52 -5.54
C ASP A 283 -21.63 -11.44 -4.32
N VAL A 284 -22.49 -12.44 -4.22
CA VAL A 284 -22.43 -13.52 -3.22
C VAL A 284 -22.20 -14.87 -3.87
N SER A 285 -21.82 -14.91 -5.14
CA SER A 285 -21.65 -16.11 -5.93
C SER A 285 -20.67 -17.10 -5.31
N SER A 286 -20.84 -18.39 -5.62
CA SER A 286 -19.95 -19.47 -5.17
C SER A 286 -19.80 -19.54 -3.63
N ASN A 287 -20.92 -19.39 -2.95
CA ASN A 287 -21.12 -19.62 -1.52
C ASN A 287 -22.18 -20.71 -1.28
N VAL A 288 -22.48 -21.06 -0.06
CA VAL A 288 -23.52 -22.07 0.28
C VAL A 288 -24.58 -21.39 1.16
N LEU A 289 -25.36 -20.50 0.58
CA LEU A 289 -26.24 -19.62 1.35
C LEU A 289 -27.62 -20.22 1.65
N GLY A 290 -28.12 -21.13 0.81
CA GLY A 290 -29.44 -21.75 0.95
C GLY A 290 -30.61 -20.79 0.69
N ALA A 291 -30.73 -19.71 1.43
CA ALA A 291 -31.78 -18.69 1.25
C ALA A 291 -31.21 -17.30 1.62
N VAL A 292 -31.53 -16.29 0.86
CA VAL A 292 -31.21 -14.87 1.15
C VAL A 292 -32.42 -14.02 0.77
N ASP A 293 -32.72 -13.01 1.59
CA ASP A 293 -33.76 -12.01 1.33
C ASP A 293 -33.08 -10.71 0.84
N PHE A 294 -33.41 -10.30 -0.37
CA PHE A 294 -32.93 -9.08 -1.00
C PHE A 294 -34.00 -7.99 -1.08
N THR A 295 -35.20 -8.21 -0.55
CA THR A 295 -36.36 -7.31 -0.74
C THR A 295 -36.14 -5.89 -0.21
N ALA A 296 -35.25 -5.71 0.78
CA ALA A 296 -34.87 -4.40 1.31
C ALA A 296 -33.87 -3.63 0.42
N ASN A 297 -33.19 -4.31 -0.52
CA ASN A 297 -32.07 -3.73 -1.27
C ASN A 297 -32.52 -3.13 -2.60
N THR A 298 -33.53 -2.26 -2.55
CA THR A 298 -34.18 -1.68 -3.74
C THR A 298 -33.28 -0.81 -4.61
N ALA A 299 -32.08 -0.45 -4.13
CA ALA A 299 -31.08 0.28 -4.90
C ALA A 299 -30.22 -0.64 -5.80
N LEU A 300 -30.34 -1.99 -5.69
CA LEU A 300 -29.55 -2.93 -6.46
C LEU A 300 -29.76 -2.74 -7.97
N ARG A 301 -28.63 -2.66 -8.66
CA ARG A 301 -28.52 -2.64 -10.12
C ARG A 301 -27.87 -3.92 -10.65
N GLU A 302 -27.00 -4.50 -9.87
CA GLU A 302 -26.25 -5.72 -10.20
C GLU A 302 -26.33 -6.69 -9.04
N LEU A 303 -26.83 -7.89 -9.32
CA LEU A 303 -26.97 -8.98 -8.34
C LEU A 303 -26.43 -10.28 -8.92
N TYR A 304 -25.41 -10.81 -8.27
CA TYR A 304 -24.78 -12.07 -8.64
C TYR A 304 -24.94 -13.07 -7.48
N VAL A 305 -25.76 -14.09 -7.74
CA VAL A 305 -26.10 -15.18 -6.80
C VAL A 305 -25.83 -16.54 -7.44
N LYS A 306 -24.92 -16.60 -8.41
CA LYS A 306 -24.52 -17.80 -9.11
C LYS A 306 -23.93 -18.83 -8.13
N ASP A 307 -24.32 -20.12 -8.27
CA ASP A 307 -23.72 -21.22 -7.51
C ASP A 307 -23.77 -20.97 -5.98
N THR A 308 -24.96 -20.62 -5.46
CA THR A 308 -25.18 -20.34 -4.04
C THR A 308 -26.06 -21.37 -3.34
N GLY A 309 -26.65 -22.30 -4.09
CA GLY A 309 -27.54 -23.31 -3.57
C GLY A 309 -28.95 -22.82 -3.26
N ILE A 310 -29.33 -21.60 -3.69
CA ILE A 310 -30.68 -21.08 -3.49
C ILE A 310 -31.68 -21.87 -4.34
N ASN A 311 -32.86 -22.08 -3.79
CA ASN A 311 -33.99 -22.74 -4.47
C ASN A 311 -35.19 -21.80 -4.73
N LYS A 312 -35.15 -20.60 -4.17
CA LYS A 312 -36.13 -19.52 -4.38
C LYS A 312 -35.38 -18.19 -4.46
N LEU A 313 -35.82 -17.34 -5.39
CA LEU A 313 -35.31 -15.99 -5.52
C LEU A 313 -36.48 -15.03 -5.81
N ASP A 314 -36.64 -14.02 -4.97
CA ASP A 314 -37.59 -12.92 -5.16
C ASP A 314 -36.79 -11.64 -5.43
N VAL A 315 -36.96 -11.08 -6.65
CA VAL A 315 -36.39 -9.82 -7.08
C VAL A 315 -37.48 -8.82 -7.47
N SER A 316 -38.72 -9.10 -7.13
CA SER A 316 -39.91 -8.29 -7.53
C SER A 316 -39.87 -6.86 -6.99
N THR A 317 -39.16 -6.60 -5.89
CA THR A 317 -38.95 -5.26 -5.33
C THR A 317 -37.76 -4.52 -5.92
N LEU A 318 -36.87 -5.22 -6.67
CA LEU A 318 -35.62 -4.69 -7.18
C LEU A 318 -35.79 -3.98 -8.53
N THR A 319 -36.63 -2.95 -8.55
CA THR A 319 -37.03 -2.25 -9.78
C THR A 319 -35.91 -1.53 -10.53
N ASN A 320 -34.73 -1.37 -9.87
CA ASN A 320 -33.52 -0.78 -10.48
C ASN A 320 -32.57 -1.85 -11.05
N LEU A 321 -32.89 -3.14 -10.93
CA LEU A 321 -31.99 -4.23 -11.33
C LEU A 321 -31.79 -4.25 -12.85
N VAL A 322 -30.53 -4.25 -13.26
CA VAL A 322 -30.11 -4.27 -14.68
C VAL A 322 -29.46 -5.62 -15.01
N ASN A 323 -28.63 -6.13 -14.11
CA ASN A 323 -27.89 -7.38 -14.29
C ASN A 323 -28.25 -8.37 -13.17
N LEU A 324 -28.65 -9.59 -13.56
CA LEU A 324 -28.88 -10.69 -12.66
C LEU A 324 -28.17 -11.96 -13.16
N ASP A 325 -27.27 -12.53 -12.37
CA ASP A 325 -26.78 -13.89 -12.61
C ASP A 325 -27.20 -14.81 -11.45
N ALA A 326 -28.21 -15.63 -11.67
CA ALA A 326 -28.68 -16.66 -10.75
C ALA A 326 -28.38 -18.07 -11.30
N SER A 327 -27.46 -18.20 -12.24
CA SER A 327 -27.09 -19.47 -12.86
C SER A 327 -26.49 -20.47 -11.88
N SER A 328 -26.48 -21.73 -12.24
CA SER A 328 -25.93 -22.82 -11.41
C SER A 328 -26.60 -22.97 -10.03
N ASN A 329 -27.88 -22.59 -9.92
CA ASN A 329 -28.72 -22.82 -8.75
C ASN A 329 -29.80 -23.87 -9.05
N SER A 330 -30.59 -24.25 -8.05
CA SER A 330 -31.72 -25.19 -8.20
C SER A 330 -33.04 -24.45 -7.98
N LEU A 331 -33.22 -23.30 -8.65
CA LEU A 331 -34.40 -22.47 -8.46
C LEU A 331 -35.68 -23.23 -8.85
N ALA A 332 -36.61 -23.37 -7.90
CA ALA A 332 -37.98 -23.81 -8.11
C ALA A 332 -38.93 -22.63 -8.29
N GLU A 333 -38.58 -21.46 -7.75
CA GLU A 333 -39.36 -20.23 -7.84
C GLU A 333 -38.46 -19.03 -8.15
N LEU A 334 -38.92 -18.18 -9.06
CA LEU A 334 -38.30 -16.91 -9.40
C LEU A 334 -39.41 -15.86 -9.54
N ASP A 335 -39.46 -14.91 -8.60
CA ASP A 335 -40.39 -13.76 -8.65
C ASP A 335 -39.63 -12.56 -9.19
N ILE A 336 -40.12 -11.93 -10.29
CA ILE A 336 -39.48 -10.82 -11.00
C ILE A 336 -40.38 -9.59 -11.11
#